data_36de688366a9ea12403e98626dbddb16
#
_entry.id   36de688366a9ea12403e98626dbddb16
#
_cell.length_a   1.000
_cell.length_b   1.000
_cell.length_c   1.000
_cell.angle_alpha   90.00
_cell.angle_beta   90.00
_cell.angle_gamma   90.00
#
_symmetry.space_group_name_H-M   'P 1'
#
loop_
_entity.id
_entity.type
_entity.pdbx_description
1 polymer ?
#
loop_
_entity_poly.entity_id
_entity_poly.type
_entity_poly.pdbx_seq_one_letter_code
_entity_poly.pdbx_strand_id
1 'polypeptide(L)'
;AASDVYKRQLELFEDGTYEVGIVVGGKTYTFTVTVDATAPTIKLDGVENGGKTTGGVVLSEPSETAEVKVYRGEEEIEYKLGETISEEGEYRVTVTDECGNSTVYTFTIEAGTNWALIILLVVLGLLIAGGVVFFFIRRKRVADQDEA
;
A
#
# COMPACT_ATOMS: atom_id res chain seq x y z
N ALA A 1 -21.96 48.93 -32.36
CA ALA A 1 -21.41 47.77 -33.11
C ALA A 1 -20.89 46.80 -32.08
N ALA A 2 -21.58 45.67 -31.90
CA ALA A 2 -21.12 44.58 -31.05
C ALA A 2 -19.91 43.93 -31.76
N SER A 3 -18.78 43.99 -31.11
CA SER A 3 -17.60 43.24 -31.52
C SER A 3 -17.89 41.77 -31.26
N ASP A 4 -18.12 40.98 -32.29
CA ASP A 4 -18.12 39.53 -32.25
C ASP A 4 -16.70 39.08 -31.94
N VAL A 5 -16.41 38.86 -30.67
CA VAL A 5 -15.20 38.19 -30.25
C VAL A 5 -15.40 36.72 -30.57
N TYR A 6 -14.94 36.28 -31.74
CA TYR A 6 -14.84 34.87 -32.08
C TYR A 6 -13.85 34.21 -31.12
N LYS A 7 -14.36 33.54 -30.10
CA LYS A 7 -13.58 32.63 -29.30
C LYS A 7 -13.27 31.40 -30.17
N ARG A 8 -12.11 31.38 -30.78
CA ARG A 8 -11.59 30.15 -31.39
C ARG A 8 -11.05 29.30 -30.26
N GLN A 9 -11.72 28.21 -29.97
CA GLN A 9 -11.29 27.21 -29.02
C GLN A 9 -10.60 26.09 -29.81
N LEU A 10 -9.34 25.77 -29.41
CA LEU A 10 -8.64 24.58 -29.86
C LEU A 10 -8.88 23.51 -28.80
N GLU A 11 -9.41 22.38 -29.20
CA GLU A 11 -9.62 21.23 -28.34
C GLU A 11 -8.59 20.15 -28.70
N LEU A 12 -7.82 19.71 -27.70
CA LEU A 12 -6.82 18.65 -27.82
C LEU A 12 -7.26 17.50 -26.91
N PHE A 13 -7.50 16.33 -27.49
CA PHE A 13 -8.10 15.18 -26.78
C PHE A 13 -7.17 13.99 -26.60
N GLU A 14 -6.08 13.95 -27.37
CA GLU A 14 -5.15 12.83 -27.34
C GLU A 14 -3.88 13.21 -26.59
N ASP A 15 -3.31 12.28 -25.88
CA ASP A 15 -2.03 12.46 -25.21
C ASP A 15 -0.95 12.74 -26.25
N GLY A 16 -0.11 13.74 -25.98
CA GLY A 16 0.95 14.13 -26.88
C GLY A 16 1.44 15.57 -26.68
N THR A 17 2.51 15.87 -27.36
CA THR A 17 3.09 17.22 -27.37
C THR A 17 2.73 17.91 -28.68
N TYR A 18 2.06 19.05 -28.55
CA TYR A 18 1.53 19.84 -29.66
C TYR A 18 2.27 21.17 -29.76
N GLU A 19 2.63 21.55 -31.00
CA GLU A 19 3.13 22.89 -31.30
C GLU A 19 1.95 23.75 -31.79
N VAL A 20 1.57 24.76 -31.02
CA VAL A 20 0.44 25.63 -31.33
C VAL A 20 0.95 26.99 -31.80
N GLY A 21 0.62 27.38 -33.05
CA GLY A 21 0.94 28.65 -33.61
C GLY A 21 -0.23 29.63 -33.62
N ILE A 22 -0.04 30.84 -33.09
CA ILE A 22 -1.00 31.91 -33.12
C ILE A 22 -0.46 33.03 -34.00
N VAL A 23 -1.26 33.48 -34.98
CA VAL A 23 -0.89 34.59 -35.85
C VAL A 23 -1.61 35.87 -35.39
N VAL A 24 -0.84 36.85 -34.98
CA VAL A 24 -1.38 38.16 -34.55
C VAL A 24 -0.59 39.25 -35.27
N GLY A 25 -1.34 40.12 -36.00
CA GLY A 25 -0.76 41.24 -36.73
C GLY A 25 0.35 40.81 -37.77
N GLY A 26 0.17 39.64 -38.38
CA GLY A 26 1.10 39.09 -39.34
C GLY A 26 2.35 38.46 -38.74
N LYS A 27 2.45 38.34 -37.41
CA LYS A 27 3.50 37.62 -36.70
C LYS A 27 2.97 36.31 -36.15
N THR A 28 3.73 35.25 -36.29
CA THR A 28 3.44 33.94 -35.72
C THR A 28 4.13 33.80 -34.36
N TYR A 29 3.38 33.41 -33.36
CA TYR A 29 3.85 33.03 -32.02
C TYR A 29 3.60 31.55 -31.85
N THR A 30 4.63 30.77 -31.57
CA THR A 30 4.55 29.33 -31.36
C THR A 30 4.78 29.01 -29.91
N PHE A 31 3.99 28.09 -29.35
CA PHE A 31 4.19 27.54 -28.02
C PHE A 31 3.85 26.06 -28.00
N THR A 32 4.49 25.35 -27.12
CA THR A 32 4.30 23.90 -26.94
C THR A 32 3.28 23.65 -25.86
N VAL A 33 2.34 22.75 -26.12
CA VAL A 33 1.32 22.27 -25.17
C VAL A 33 1.48 20.76 -25.07
N THR A 34 1.69 20.25 -23.86
CA THR A 34 1.64 18.81 -23.59
C THR A 34 0.27 18.48 -23.02
N VAL A 35 -0.40 17.50 -23.62
CA VAL A 35 -1.63 16.89 -23.13
C VAL A 35 -1.27 15.51 -22.66
N ASP A 36 -1.59 15.22 -21.42
CA ASP A 36 -1.42 13.90 -20.81
C ASP A 36 -2.59 13.67 -19.86
N ALA A 37 -3.39 12.68 -20.18
CA ALA A 37 -4.55 12.25 -19.40
C ALA A 37 -4.39 10.80 -18.86
N THR A 38 -3.22 10.20 -19.08
CA THR A 38 -2.91 8.84 -18.67
C THR A 38 -2.30 8.84 -17.27
N ALA A 39 -2.96 8.18 -16.32
CA ALA A 39 -2.44 8.10 -14.96
C ALA A 39 -1.32 7.05 -14.83
N PRO A 40 -0.26 7.34 -14.07
CA PRO A 40 0.85 6.42 -13.85
C PRO A 40 0.42 5.18 -13.08
N THR A 41 1.08 4.05 -13.35
CA THR A 41 0.82 2.77 -12.69
C THR A 41 2.07 2.21 -12.03
N ILE A 42 1.88 1.45 -10.94
CA ILE A 42 2.92 0.63 -10.30
C ILE A 42 2.40 -0.81 -10.12
N LYS A 43 3.33 -1.73 -9.86
CA LYS A 43 2.97 -3.07 -9.41
C LYS A 43 3.23 -3.18 -7.92
N LEU A 44 2.30 -3.86 -7.23
CA LEU A 44 2.46 -4.30 -5.86
C LEU A 44 2.94 -5.76 -5.91
N ASP A 45 4.17 -6.03 -5.46
CA ASP A 45 4.67 -7.39 -5.33
C ASP A 45 4.39 -7.88 -3.90
N GLY A 46 3.74 -9.04 -3.79
CA GLY A 46 3.31 -9.63 -2.52
C GLY A 46 1.85 -9.42 -2.14
N VAL A 47 1.11 -8.56 -2.86
CA VAL A 47 -0.32 -8.33 -2.61
C VAL A 47 -1.02 -7.75 -3.85
N GLU A 48 -2.31 -8.01 -4.01
CA GLU A 48 -3.14 -7.33 -5.02
C GLU A 48 -3.69 -6.01 -4.47
N ASN A 49 -4.08 -5.09 -5.38
CA ASN A 49 -4.72 -3.84 -4.99
C ASN A 49 -6.03 -4.11 -4.23
N GLY A 50 -6.18 -3.52 -3.05
CA GLY A 50 -7.29 -3.78 -2.12
C GLY A 50 -7.14 -5.08 -1.32
N GLY A 51 -6.07 -5.84 -1.52
CA GLY A 51 -5.83 -7.14 -0.89
C GLY A 51 -5.21 -7.06 0.49
N LYS A 52 -5.06 -8.25 1.11
CA LYS A 52 -4.43 -8.46 2.40
C LYS A 52 -3.30 -9.48 2.29
N THR A 53 -2.24 -9.26 3.06
CA THR A 53 -1.09 -10.17 3.14
C THR A 53 -0.54 -10.21 4.57
N THR A 54 0.15 -11.30 4.92
CA THR A 54 0.98 -11.38 6.13
C THR A 54 2.47 -11.31 5.80
N GLY A 55 2.80 -11.16 4.51
CA GLY A 55 4.15 -11.01 3.98
C GLY A 55 4.52 -9.56 3.71
N GLY A 56 5.76 -9.35 3.32
CA GLY A 56 6.22 -8.03 2.87
C GLY A 56 5.67 -7.67 1.50
N VAL A 57 5.52 -6.37 1.26
CA VAL A 57 5.09 -5.79 -0.02
C VAL A 57 6.20 -4.91 -0.58
N VAL A 58 6.47 -5.03 -1.88
CA VAL A 58 7.43 -4.21 -2.59
C VAL A 58 6.71 -3.45 -3.71
N LEU A 59 6.99 -2.16 -3.84
CA LEU A 59 6.47 -1.33 -4.93
C LEU A 59 7.49 -1.31 -6.07
N SER A 60 7.04 -1.57 -7.30
CA SER A 60 7.88 -1.43 -8.49
C SER A 60 8.13 0.03 -8.85
N GLU A 61 9.06 0.27 -9.78
CA GLU A 61 9.16 1.57 -10.44
C GLU A 61 7.82 1.91 -11.13
N PRO A 62 7.43 3.21 -11.13
CA PRO A 62 6.27 3.66 -11.89
C PRO A 62 6.44 3.44 -13.40
N SER A 63 5.30 3.36 -14.12
CA SER A 63 5.29 3.22 -15.59
C SER A 63 5.91 4.43 -16.30
N GLU A 64 6.00 5.57 -15.62
CA GLU A 64 6.55 6.84 -16.09
C GLU A 64 7.08 7.68 -14.92
N THR A 65 7.62 8.86 -15.20
CA THR A 65 8.08 9.79 -14.15
C THR A 65 6.91 10.23 -13.28
N ALA A 66 6.93 9.81 -12.02
CA ALA A 66 5.85 10.09 -11.08
C ALA A 66 6.35 10.20 -9.64
N GLU A 67 5.66 10.97 -8.84
CA GLU A 67 5.83 11.02 -7.39
C GLU A 67 5.05 9.87 -6.75
N VAL A 68 5.70 9.11 -5.87
CA VAL A 68 5.08 8.02 -5.11
C VAL A 68 5.03 8.41 -3.65
N LYS A 69 3.82 8.48 -3.09
CA LYS A 69 3.59 8.72 -1.66
C LYS A 69 2.96 7.50 -1.02
N VAL A 70 3.52 7.09 0.10
CA VAL A 70 3.03 5.93 0.86
C VAL A 70 2.51 6.41 2.21
N TYR A 71 1.31 5.98 2.55
CA TYR A 71 0.66 6.27 3.82
C TYR A 71 0.39 4.97 4.57
N ARG A 72 0.58 5.00 5.90
CA ARG A 72 0.12 3.96 6.81
C ARG A 72 -0.98 4.54 7.69
N GLY A 73 -2.22 4.11 7.47
CA GLY A 73 -3.38 4.82 8.00
C GLY A 73 -3.48 6.23 7.42
N GLU A 74 -3.39 7.24 8.28
CA GLU A 74 -3.41 8.65 7.88
C GLU A 74 -2.02 9.30 7.81
N GLU A 75 -0.98 8.61 8.27
CA GLU A 75 0.38 9.13 8.34
C GLU A 75 1.16 8.81 7.05
N GLU A 76 1.76 9.85 6.44
CA GLU A 76 2.70 9.68 5.35
C GLU A 76 4.02 9.12 5.89
N ILE A 77 4.50 8.05 5.30
CA ILE A 77 5.77 7.42 5.68
C ILE A 77 6.81 7.61 4.59
N GLU A 78 8.06 7.78 4.99
CA GLU A 78 9.17 7.79 4.05
C GLU A 78 9.37 6.39 3.48
N TYR A 79 9.31 6.26 2.16
CA TYR A 79 9.47 5.00 1.45
C TYR A 79 10.40 5.17 0.26
N LYS A 80 11.30 4.23 0.10
CA LYS A 80 12.19 4.17 -1.06
C LYS A 80 11.78 3.00 -1.96
N LEU A 81 11.57 3.29 -3.24
CA LEU A 81 11.17 2.28 -4.22
C LEU A 81 12.10 1.07 -4.21
N GLY A 82 11.52 -0.12 -4.24
CA GLY A 82 12.23 -1.38 -4.15
C GLY A 82 12.51 -1.87 -2.72
N GLU A 83 12.25 -1.07 -1.69
CA GLU A 83 12.31 -1.53 -0.32
C GLU A 83 11.07 -2.35 0.05
N THR A 84 11.20 -3.24 1.04
CA THR A 84 10.10 -4.07 1.51
C THR A 84 9.35 -3.39 2.63
N ILE A 85 8.06 -3.15 2.45
CA ILE A 85 7.13 -2.76 3.52
C ILE A 85 6.73 -4.04 4.26
N SER A 86 7.05 -4.15 5.55
CA SER A 86 6.79 -5.36 6.35
C SER A 86 6.03 -5.09 7.65
N GLU A 87 5.85 -3.83 8.03
CA GLU A 87 5.11 -3.48 9.22
C GLU A 87 3.60 -3.67 9.01
N GLU A 88 2.91 -4.18 10.02
CA GLU A 88 1.45 -4.33 9.99
C GLU A 88 0.73 -2.98 9.90
N GLY A 89 -0.36 -2.94 9.15
CA GLY A 89 -1.15 -1.72 8.98
C GLY A 89 -1.95 -1.70 7.68
N GLU A 90 -2.77 -0.69 7.56
CA GLU A 90 -3.48 -0.35 6.33
C GLU A 90 -2.65 0.67 5.54
N TYR A 91 -2.40 0.35 4.29
CA TYR A 91 -1.56 1.16 3.42
C TYR A 91 -2.36 1.75 2.27
N ARG A 92 -2.02 3.00 1.94
CA ARG A 92 -2.49 3.70 0.76
C ARG A 92 -1.28 4.28 0.03
N VAL A 93 -1.16 3.95 -1.25
CA VAL A 93 -0.10 4.43 -2.13
C VAL A 93 -0.73 5.31 -3.19
N THR A 94 -0.25 6.53 -3.33
CA THR A 94 -0.66 7.48 -4.37
C THR A 94 0.52 7.70 -5.30
N VAL A 95 0.28 7.50 -6.59
CA VAL A 95 1.27 7.71 -7.65
C VAL A 95 0.75 8.84 -8.53
N THR A 96 1.49 9.94 -8.63
CA THR A 96 1.07 11.15 -9.36
C THR A 96 2.14 11.56 -10.34
N ASP A 97 1.79 11.76 -11.60
CA ASP A 97 2.68 12.26 -12.64
C ASP A 97 2.87 13.80 -12.58
N GLU A 98 3.69 14.32 -13.51
CA GLU A 98 3.95 15.76 -13.61
C GLU A 98 2.75 16.56 -14.14
N CYS A 99 1.79 15.90 -14.79
CA CYS A 99 0.55 16.52 -15.31
C CYS A 99 -0.58 16.53 -14.28
N GLY A 100 -0.42 15.82 -13.14
CA GLY A 100 -1.38 15.75 -12.05
C GLY A 100 -2.33 14.57 -12.16
N ASN A 101 -2.16 13.65 -13.13
CA ASN A 101 -2.90 12.41 -13.16
C ASN A 101 -2.41 11.50 -12.03
N SER A 102 -3.32 10.80 -11.37
CA SER A 102 -2.95 9.98 -10.22
C SER A 102 -3.70 8.66 -10.15
N THR A 103 -2.99 7.65 -9.67
CA THR A 103 -3.56 6.34 -9.34
C THR A 103 -3.37 6.06 -7.86
N VAL A 104 -4.38 5.46 -7.23
CA VAL A 104 -4.34 5.10 -5.81
C VAL A 104 -4.42 3.59 -5.67
N TYR A 105 -3.52 3.04 -4.87
CA TYR A 105 -3.50 1.64 -4.46
C TYR A 105 -3.70 1.54 -2.97
N THR A 106 -4.35 0.48 -2.53
CA THR A 106 -4.53 0.17 -1.12
C THR A 106 -4.18 -1.29 -0.85
N PHE A 107 -3.67 -1.58 0.32
CA PHE A 107 -3.48 -2.96 0.80
C PHE A 107 -3.35 -2.97 2.31
N THR A 108 -3.48 -4.15 2.92
CA THR A 108 -3.33 -4.34 4.36
C THR A 108 -2.27 -5.40 4.61
N ILE A 109 -1.32 -5.09 5.49
CA ILE A 109 -0.40 -6.07 6.04
C ILE A 109 -0.93 -6.47 7.42
N GLU A 110 -1.34 -7.73 7.55
CA GLU A 110 -1.85 -8.28 8.81
C GLU A 110 -0.71 -8.88 9.62
N ALA A 111 -0.84 -8.85 10.95
CA ALA A 111 0.11 -9.52 11.84
C ALA A 111 0.21 -11.01 11.50
N GLY A 112 1.41 -11.48 11.25
CA GLY A 112 1.67 -12.90 11.07
C GLY A 112 1.37 -13.66 12.36
N THR A 113 0.67 -14.80 12.27
CA THR A 113 0.42 -15.66 13.43
C THR A 113 1.74 -16.21 13.97
N ASN A 114 2.10 -15.82 15.19
CA ASN A 114 3.30 -16.34 15.84
C ASN A 114 3.07 -17.75 16.39
N TRP A 115 3.19 -18.76 15.51
CA TRP A 115 3.02 -20.17 15.87
C TRP A 115 3.94 -20.62 16.99
N ALA A 116 5.14 -20.05 17.11
CA ALA A 116 6.07 -20.38 18.19
C ALA A 116 5.51 -19.99 19.56
N LEU A 117 4.88 -18.81 19.65
CA LEU A 117 4.20 -18.37 20.87
C LEU A 117 3.00 -19.27 21.21
N ILE A 118 2.18 -19.64 20.22
CA ILE A 118 1.03 -20.54 20.42
C ILE A 118 1.50 -21.89 20.92
N ILE A 119 2.52 -22.49 20.28
CA ILE A 119 3.09 -23.78 20.70
C ILE A 119 3.65 -23.68 22.12
N LEU A 120 4.36 -22.60 22.44
CA LEU A 120 4.90 -22.36 23.79
C LEU A 120 3.78 -22.33 24.85
N LEU A 121 2.70 -21.60 24.59
CA LEU A 121 1.56 -21.50 25.50
C LEU A 121 0.84 -22.84 25.66
N VAL A 122 0.67 -23.61 24.59
CA VAL A 122 0.07 -24.96 24.64
C VAL A 122 0.93 -25.91 25.47
N VAL A 123 2.25 -25.93 25.24
CA VAL A 123 3.20 -26.78 26.01
C VAL A 123 3.19 -26.40 27.48
N LEU A 124 3.23 -25.10 27.79
CA LEU A 124 3.16 -24.61 29.17
C LEU A 124 1.86 -25.03 29.86
N GLY A 125 0.72 -24.90 29.17
CA GLY A 125 -0.57 -25.34 29.66
C GLY A 125 -0.63 -26.83 29.96
N LEU A 126 -0.06 -27.67 29.09
CA LEU A 126 0.03 -29.11 29.29
C LEU A 126 0.93 -29.49 30.50
N LEU A 127 2.04 -28.79 30.69
CA LEU A 127 2.94 -29.00 31.84
C LEU A 127 2.25 -28.66 33.16
N ILE A 128 1.49 -27.54 33.20
CA ILE A 128 0.74 -27.14 34.38
C ILE A 128 -0.36 -28.19 34.69
N ALA A 129 -1.14 -28.58 33.68
CA ALA A 129 -2.18 -29.60 33.83
C ALA A 129 -1.61 -30.94 34.32
N GLY A 130 -0.50 -31.40 33.70
CA GLY A 130 0.19 -32.62 34.13
C GLY A 130 0.74 -32.54 35.56
N GLY A 131 1.30 -31.39 35.93
CA GLY A 131 1.76 -31.15 37.31
C GLY A 131 0.64 -31.21 38.36
N VAL A 132 -0.51 -30.62 38.05
CA VAL A 132 -1.70 -30.67 38.91
C VAL A 132 -2.19 -32.11 39.09
N VAL A 133 -2.32 -32.85 37.97
CA VAL A 133 -2.76 -34.27 38.03
C VAL A 133 -1.76 -35.11 38.82
N PHE A 134 -0.46 -34.94 38.56
CA PHE A 134 0.58 -35.65 39.31
C PHE A 134 0.54 -35.35 40.81
N PHE A 135 0.32 -34.08 41.19
CA PHE A 135 0.19 -33.68 42.59
C PHE A 135 -0.98 -34.36 43.27
N PHE A 136 -2.16 -34.42 42.63
CA PHE A 136 -3.34 -35.10 43.19
C PHE A 136 -3.13 -36.63 43.32
N ILE A 137 -2.50 -37.27 42.30
CA ILE A 137 -2.18 -38.70 42.35
C ILE A 137 -1.24 -39.00 43.53
N ARG A 138 -0.18 -38.19 43.70
CA ARG A 138 0.81 -38.34 44.76
C ARG A 138 0.14 -38.15 46.12
N ARG A 139 -0.72 -37.18 46.31
CA ARG A 139 -1.43 -36.90 47.55
C ARG A 139 -2.34 -38.07 47.92
N LYS A 140 -3.05 -38.67 46.96
CA LYS A 140 -3.91 -39.83 47.21
C LYS A 140 -3.11 -41.04 47.66
N ARG A 141 -1.94 -41.33 47.04
CA ARG A 141 -1.06 -42.47 47.42
C ARG A 141 -0.51 -42.34 48.84
N VAL A 142 -0.24 -41.13 49.30
CA VAL A 142 0.25 -40.90 50.68
C VAL A 142 -0.87 -41.16 51.69
N ALA A 143 -2.10 -40.70 51.43
CA ALA A 143 -3.25 -40.92 52.28
C ALA A 143 -3.59 -42.41 52.45
N ASP A 144 -3.47 -43.21 51.37
CA ASP A 144 -3.72 -44.66 51.37
C ASP A 144 -2.63 -45.45 52.16
N GLN A 145 -1.48 -44.87 52.45
CA GLN A 145 -0.40 -45.53 53.25
C GLN A 145 -0.53 -45.26 54.76
N ASP A 146 -1.23 -44.22 55.16
CA ASP A 146 -1.44 -43.87 56.57
C ASP A 146 -2.64 -44.64 57.19
N GLU A 147 -3.44 -45.35 56.40
CA GLU A 147 -4.57 -46.19 56.85
C GLU A 147 -4.24 -47.71 56.91
N ALA A 148 -3.04 -48.12 56.57
CA ALA A 148 -2.58 -49.53 56.60
C ALA A 148 -1.60 -49.76 57.76
#